data_200138c3541f4c488e3080e59376c4b1
#
_entry.id   200138c3541f4c488e3080e59376c4b1
#
_cell.length_a   1.000
_cell.length_b   1.000
_cell.length_c   1.000
_cell.angle_alpha   90.00
_cell.angle_beta   90.00
_cell.angle_gamma   90.00
#
_symmetry.space_group_name_H-M   'P 1'
#
loop_
_entity.id
_entity.type
_entity.pdbx_description
1 polymer ?
#
loop_
_entity_poly.entity_id
_entity_poly.type
_entity_poly.pdbx_seq_one_letter_code
_entity_poly.pdbx_strand_id
1 'polypeptide(L)'
;MNTTKISSYGKLIAFFVVVTVLLSTFAIAAGGWQITLPPENEPQLPDGDGDDNLTDNTPSQDDNQQNNTPVLPKYYDYITGLEVTEAQSVAKQFAYVIDSNSPLYGVYDCSMLIEFPTESGTRFLMLTNRQRDYNKIGSIAPTRNYISNLARVFGARIVSLGSDDAILYDSLDSSDITIDLLQNQGSYYSEYTYFSYTNSTLVSPLDNSEKDDVTLPYDLVDIGNKVSSGTVYAHNISLPYASPTSLRYSMQTGKYTLIKSGSDRVDVSSASEVSFDNVFVLFADTMTYENATTTEMVMNTLGSGEGYYIQCGMAERISWALTPDGQMVFYNADGVKLTVNRGNSYIGFVKSSRMNNVLFS
;
A
#
# COMPACT_ATOMS: atom_id res chain seq x y z
N MET A 1 -46.09 8.14 23.10
CA MET A 1 -45.47 7.01 23.81
C MET A 1 -44.06 6.84 23.26
N ASN A 2 -43.12 7.54 23.91
CA ASN A 2 -41.71 7.56 23.52
C ASN A 2 -40.91 6.72 24.52
N THR A 3 -40.37 5.63 24.12
CA THR A 3 -39.22 5.03 24.83
C THR A 3 -38.53 4.03 23.91
N THR A 4 -37.21 4.09 23.88
CA THR A 4 -36.21 3.15 23.38
C THR A 4 -35.46 3.56 22.12
N LYS A 5 -34.62 4.59 22.22
CA LYS A 5 -33.51 4.83 21.28
C LYS A 5 -32.17 5.20 21.97
N ILE A 6 -31.94 4.84 23.22
CA ILE A 6 -30.73 5.24 23.97
C ILE A 6 -29.77 4.06 24.27
N SER A 7 -30.05 2.84 23.82
CA SER A 7 -29.24 1.68 24.22
C SER A 7 -28.02 1.37 23.33
N SER A 8 -27.93 1.92 22.12
CA SER A 8 -26.86 1.55 21.19
C SER A 8 -25.58 2.39 21.38
N TYR A 9 -25.72 3.66 21.69
CA TYR A 9 -24.57 4.58 21.86
C TYR A 9 -23.77 4.32 23.14
N GLY A 10 -24.42 3.87 24.22
CA GLY A 10 -23.73 3.59 25.49
C GLY A 10 -22.73 2.41 25.44
N LYS A 11 -22.95 1.44 24.53
CA LYS A 11 -22.04 0.29 24.39
C LYS A 11 -20.82 0.62 23.53
N LEU A 12 -20.96 1.53 22.58
CA LEU A 12 -19.86 1.97 21.74
C LEU A 12 -18.87 2.83 22.51
N ILE A 13 -19.37 3.75 23.37
CA ILE A 13 -18.54 4.61 24.23
C ILE A 13 -17.77 3.78 25.27
N ALA A 14 -18.37 2.69 25.81
CA ALA A 14 -17.69 1.80 26.75
C ALA A 14 -16.53 1.02 26.10
N PHE A 15 -16.65 0.66 24.81
CA PHE A 15 -15.58 -0.03 24.08
C PHE A 15 -14.38 0.90 23.79
N PHE A 16 -14.63 2.17 23.44
CA PHE A 16 -13.58 3.16 23.21
C PHE A 16 -12.80 3.49 24.48
N VAL A 17 -13.46 3.59 25.64
CA VAL A 17 -12.79 3.87 26.92
C VAL A 17 -11.89 2.71 27.34
N VAL A 18 -12.26 1.45 27.07
CA VAL A 18 -11.44 0.29 27.41
C VAL A 18 -10.18 0.21 26.55
N VAL A 19 -10.26 0.54 25.26
CA VAL A 19 -9.09 0.52 24.35
C VAL A 19 -8.11 1.65 24.70
N THR A 20 -8.60 2.84 25.07
CA THR A 20 -7.75 3.97 25.46
C THR A 20 -7.04 3.71 26.81
N VAL A 21 -7.68 3.00 27.75
CA VAL A 21 -7.07 2.63 29.03
C VAL A 21 -6.02 1.52 28.86
N LEU A 22 -6.20 0.58 27.91
CA LEU A 22 -5.20 -0.45 27.63
C LEU A 22 -3.94 0.12 26.96
N LEU A 23 -4.06 1.14 26.11
CA LEU A 23 -2.91 1.81 25.51
C LEU A 23 -2.14 2.68 26.52
N SER A 24 -2.80 3.23 27.55
CA SER A 24 -2.14 4.03 28.58
C SER A 24 -1.42 3.21 29.66
N THR A 25 -1.75 1.93 29.85
CA THR A 25 -1.08 1.07 30.84
C THR A 25 0.20 0.41 30.33
N PHE A 26 0.44 0.36 29.01
CA PHE A 26 1.71 -0.10 28.46
C PHE A 26 2.83 0.94 28.46
N ALA A 27 2.53 2.23 28.65
CA ALA A 27 3.50 3.32 28.66
C ALA A 27 4.27 3.52 29.99
N ILE A 28 3.92 2.79 31.06
CA ILE A 28 4.49 3.01 32.42
C ILE A 28 5.50 1.93 32.82
N ALA A 29 5.75 0.90 32.02
CA ALA A 29 6.69 -0.18 32.35
C ALA A 29 8.08 -0.07 31.71
N ALA A 30 8.41 1.05 31.05
CA ALA A 30 9.77 1.31 30.55
C ALA A 30 10.60 2.03 31.64
N GLY A 31 11.00 1.29 32.64
CA GLY A 31 12.02 1.71 33.62
C GLY A 31 13.36 1.93 32.93
N GLY A 32 13.94 3.09 33.18
CA GLY A 32 15.12 3.61 32.52
C GLY A 32 16.33 2.67 32.52
N TRP A 33 16.85 2.43 31.34
CA TRP A 33 18.22 1.97 31.13
C TRP A 33 19.05 3.17 30.67
N GLN A 34 19.95 3.63 31.55
CA GLN A 34 21.00 4.56 31.14
C GLN A 34 22.08 3.77 30.41
N ILE A 35 22.24 4.05 29.13
CA ILE A 35 23.37 3.55 28.34
C ILE A 35 24.53 4.48 28.60
N THR A 36 25.54 4.00 29.33
CA THR A 36 26.84 4.65 29.48
C THR A 36 27.66 4.29 28.25
N LEU A 37 27.94 5.27 27.41
CA LEU A 37 28.85 5.10 26.28
C LEU A 37 30.29 5.00 26.80
N PRO A 38 31.12 4.11 26.24
CA PRO A 38 32.56 4.08 26.56
C PRO A 38 33.25 5.31 25.96
N PRO A 39 34.37 5.78 26.57
CA PRO A 39 35.10 6.95 26.10
C PRO A 39 35.73 6.69 24.73
N GLU A 40 35.60 7.68 23.88
CA GLU A 40 36.21 7.77 22.56
C GLU A 40 37.75 7.86 22.72
N ASN A 41 38.47 6.86 22.21
CA ASN A 41 39.93 6.90 22.11
C ASN A 41 40.29 7.63 20.81
N GLU A 42 40.82 8.83 20.91
CA GLU A 42 41.55 9.47 19.81
C GLU A 42 42.83 8.72 19.48
N PRO A 43 43.11 8.46 18.21
CA PRO A 43 44.42 7.92 17.81
C PRO A 43 45.45 9.06 17.82
N GLN A 44 46.47 8.91 18.67
CA GLN A 44 47.70 9.72 18.63
C GLN A 44 48.50 9.44 17.38
N LEU A 45 48.85 10.50 16.68
CA LEU A 45 49.87 10.49 15.62
C LEU A 45 51.27 10.32 16.25
N PRO A 46 52.16 9.54 15.67
CA PRO A 46 53.57 9.50 16.10
C PRO A 46 54.32 10.69 15.51
N ASP A 47 55.02 11.41 16.39
CA ASP A 47 56.10 12.32 16.04
C ASP A 47 57.29 11.53 15.50
N GLY A 48 57.87 11.96 14.41
CA GLY A 48 59.07 11.40 13.84
C GLY A 48 59.86 12.45 13.08
N ASP A 49 60.88 12.94 13.75
CA ASP A 49 61.92 13.80 13.22
C ASP A 49 62.78 13.16 12.10
N GLY A 50 63.24 14.02 11.22
CA GLY A 50 64.64 13.84 10.74
C GLY A 50 64.86 13.72 9.26
N ASP A 51 65.32 14.83 8.73
CA ASP A 51 66.46 15.03 7.81
C ASP A 51 66.46 14.62 6.33
N ASP A 52 66.59 15.69 5.60
CA ASP A 52 67.53 15.98 4.49
C ASP A 52 67.61 15.13 3.20
N ASN A 53 67.34 15.87 2.14
CA ASN A 53 68.18 16.08 0.97
C ASN A 53 67.72 15.61 -0.42
N LEU A 54 67.73 16.64 -1.28
CA LEU A 54 68.09 16.64 -2.70
C LEU A 54 67.05 16.29 -3.77
N THR A 55 66.56 17.38 -4.32
CA THR A 55 66.40 17.72 -5.76
C THR A 55 66.25 16.57 -6.76
N ASP A 56 65.05 16.50 -7.37
CA ASP A 56 64.99 16.37 -8.83
C ASP A 56 63.69 17.07 -9.35
N ASN A 57 63.90 18.08 -10.21
CA ASN A 57 62.87 18.81 -10.88
C ASN A 57 62.49 18.07 -12.17
N THR A 58 61.33 17.37 -12.15
CA THR A 58 60.64 17.03 -13.39
C THR A 58 59.16 17.34 -13.21
N PRO A 59 58.55 18.20 -13.99
CA PRO A 59 57.12 18.44 -13.91
C PRO A 59 56.39 17.27 -14.53
N SER A 60 55.93 16.34 -13.67
CA SER A 60 54.91 15.40 -14.05
C SER A 60 53.59 16.18 -14.22
N GLN A 61 53.13 16.27 -15.45
CA GLN A 61 51.73 16.65 -15.72
C GLN A 61 50.84 15.54 -15.13
N ASP A 62 50.35 15.76 -13.92
CA ASP A 62 49.21 15.02 -13.40
C ASP A 62 47.96 15.58 -14.12
N ASP A 63 47.62 14.91 -15.21
CA ASP A 63 46.28 14.99 -15.79
C ASP A 63 45.28 14.29 -14.84
N ASN A 64 45.10 14.87 -13.67
CA ASN A 64 43.96 14.55 -12.79
C ASN A 64 42.71 15.26 -13.36
N GLN A 65 42.25 14.82 -14.54
CA GLN A 65 40.87 15.04 -14.94
C GLN A 65 39.97 14.24 -13.99
N GLN A 66 39.67 14.83 -12.84
CA GLN A 66 38.48 14.44 -12.10
C GLN A 66 37.31 14.60 -13.07
N ASN A 67 36.81 13.46 -13.54
CA ASN A 67 35.57 13.36 -14.27
C ASN A 67 34.42 13.78 -13.32
N ASN A 68 34.26 15.08 -13.11
CA ASN A 68 33.15 15.68 -12.42
C ASN A 68 31.90 15.59 -13.32
N THR A 69 31.48 14.38 -13.65
CA THR A 69 30.15 14.18 -14.21
C THR A 69 29.15 14.57 -13.11
N PRO A 70 28.31 15.58 -13.34
CA PRO A 70 27.33 15.98 -12.33
C PRO A 70 26.47 14.75 -11.97
N VAL A 71 26.44 14.35 -10.70
CA VAL A 71 25.50 13.35 -10.23
C VAL A 71 24.13 14.01 -10.27
N LEU A 72 23.29 13.60 -11.22
CA LEU A 72 21.93 14.10 -11.31
C LEU A 72 21.13 13.66 -10.05
N PRO A 73 20.28 14.55 -9.54
CA PRO A 73 19.43 14.20 -8.40
C PRO A 73 18.54 13.00 -8.77
N LYS A 74 18.36 12.07 -7.83
CA LYS A 74 17.47 10.93 -7.98
C LYS A 74 16.18 11.19 -7.26
N TYR A 75 15.07 10.89 -7.93
CA TYR A 75 13.71 11.04 -7.41
C TYR A 75 13.07 9.67 -7.23
N TYR A 76 12.21 9.53 -6.24
CA TYR A 76 11.59 8.24 -5.89
C TYR A 76 10.09 8.39 -5.75
N ASP A 77 9.36 7.39 -6.25
CA ASP A 77 7.93 7.22 -5.95
C ASP A 77 7.76 6.92 -4.45
N TYR A 78 6.89 7.67 -3.79
CA TYR A 78 6.80 7.59 -2.33
C TYR A 78 6.14 6.29 -1.84
N ILE A 79 5.31 5.61 -2.63
CA ILE A 79 4.69 4.33 -2.26
C ILE A 79 5.66 3.17 -2.46
N THR A 80 6.30 3.12 -3.62
CA THR A 80 7.13 1.99 -4.03
C THR A 80 8.60 2.15 -3.68
N GLY A 81 9.06 3.39 -3.48
CA GLY A 81 10.47 3.72 -3.33
C GLY A 81 11.31 3.48 -4.59
N LEU A 82 10.71 3.21 -5.73
CA LEU A 82 11.41 3.04 -7.01
C LEU A 82 11.78 4.39 -7.62
N GLU A 83 12.90 4.41 -8.35
CA GLU A 83 13.37 5.61 -9.04
C GLU A 83 12.38 6.02 -10.13
N VAL A 84 12.03 7.31 -10.16
CA VAL A 84 11.05 7.90 -11.07
C VAL A 84 11.53 9.26 -11.56
N THR A 85 10.80 9.89 -12.46
CA THR A 85 11.07 11.28 -12.87
C THR A 85 10.71 12.26 -11.74
N GLU A 86 11.27 13.48 -11.79
CA GLU A 86 10.94 14.55 -10.86
C GLU A 86 9.42 14.80 -10.81
N ALA A 87 8.78 14.92 -11.97
CA ALA A 87 7.34 15.14 -12.08
C ALA A 87 6.51 14.02 -11.42
N GLN A 88 6.95 12.78 -11.52
CA GLN A 88 6.30 11.65 -10.86
C GLN A 88 6.51 11.66 -9.33
N SER A 89 7.66 12.14 -8.86
CA SER A 89 7.95 12.13 -7.41
C SER A 89 7.05 13.06 -6.59
N VAL A 90 6.55 14.12 -7.20
CA VAL A 90 5.64 15.11 -6.60
C VAL A 90 4.17 14.89 -6.97
N ALA A 91 3.88 13.99 -7.88
CA ALA A 91 2.52 13.74 -8.35
C ALA A 91 1.72 12.90 -7.34
N LYS A 92 0.44 13.23 -7.23
CA LYS A 92 -0.53 12.47 -6.44
C LYS A 92 -0.76 11.08 -7.05
N GLN A 93 -1.10 10.10 -6.22
CA GLN A 93 -1.59 8.81 -6.69
C GLN A 93 -3.07 8.91 -7.05
N PHE A 94 -3.46 8.19 -8.10
CA PHE A 94 -4.84 7.86 -8.39
C PHE A 94 -5.13 6.43 -7.97
N ALA A 95 -6.32 6.21 -7.43
CA ALA A 95 -6.80 4.92 -6.94
C ALA A 95 -8.05 4.51 -7.73
N TYR A 96 -7.85 3.73 -8.78
CA TYR A 96 -8.95 3.27 -9.65
C TYR A 96 -9.66 2.07 -9.03
N VAL A 97 -10.98 2.18 -8.90
CA VAL A 97 -11.82 1.04 -8.48
C VAL A 97 -12.10 0.16 -9.69
N ILE A 98 -11.64 -1.09 -9.68
CA ILE A 98 -11.67 -2.01 -10.81
C ILE A 98 -12.45 -3.27 -10.45
N ASP A 99 -13.29 -3.76 -11.35
CA ASP A 99 -13.91 -5.08 -11.25
C ASP A 99 -12.84 -6.17 -11.40
N SER A 100 -12.63 -6.94 -10.35
CA SER A 100 -11.58 -7.96 -10.29
C SER A 100 -11.79 -9.14 -11.24
N ASN A 101 -13.01 -9.36 -11.71
CA ASN A 101 -13.35 -10.47 -12.60
C ASN A 101 -13.31 -10.11 -14.08
N SER A 102 -13.24 -8.82 -14.41
CA SER A 102 -13.15 -8.32 -15.79
C SER A 102 -11.72 -8.48 -16.36
N PRO A 103 -11.53 -8.35 -17.69
CA PRO A 103 -10.21 -8.18 -18.27
C PRO A 103 -9.51 -6.96 -17.67
N LEU A 104 -8.24 -7.11 -17.27
CA LEU A 104 -7.46 -6.06 -16.62
C LEU A 104 -6.72 -5.22 -17.67
N TYR A 105 -6.82 -3.90 -17.52
CA TYR A 105 -6.10 -2.93 -18.33
C TYR A 105 -5.43 -1.89 -17.42
N GLY A 106 -4.15 -1.62 -17.61
CA GLY A 106 -3.38 -0.62 -16.89
C GLY A 106 -2.92 -1.08 -15.49
N VAL A 107 -3.00 -2.37 -15.17
CA VAL A 107 -2.73 -2.90 -13.81
C VAL A 107 -1.29 -3.40 -13.64
N TYR A 108 -0.64 -3.79 -14.71
CA TYR A 108 0.62 -4.54 -14.65
C TYR A 108 1.77 -3.77 -13.97
N ASP A 109 1.80 -2.45 -14.04
CA ASP A 109 2.85 -1.59 -13.47
C ASP A 109 2.32 -0.63 -12.38
N CYS A 110 1.17 -0.95 -11.78
CA CYS A 110 0.62 -0.15 -10.68
C CYS A 110 1.57 -0.11 -9.47
N SER A 111 1.51 0.95 -8.70
CA SER A 111 2.27 1.09 -7.44
C SER A 111 1.76 0.11 -6.38
N MET A 112 0.45 -0.10 -6.32
CA MET A 112 -0.20 -1.01 -5.38
C MET A 112 -1.54 -1.49 -5.93
N LEU A 113 -1.88 -2.74 -5.64
CA LEU A 113 -3.19 -3.33 -5.92
C LEU A 113 -3.79 -3.87 -4.62
N ILE A 114 -4.94 -3.33 -4.21
CA ILE A 114 -5.64 -3.74 -3.00
C ILE A 114 -6.90 -4.51 -3.40
N GLU A 115 -7.08 -5.72 -2.89
CA GLU A 115 -8.25 -6.56 -3.16
C GLU A 115 -9.16 -6.62 -1.94
N PHE A 116 -10.46 -6.36 -2.18
CA PHE A 116 -11.49 -6.37 -1.15
C PHE A 116 -12.58 -7.38 -1.49
N PRO A 117 -13.07 -8.15 -0.50
CA PRO A 117 -14.29 -8.91 -0.69
C PRO A 117 -15.51 -7.98 -0.82
N THR A 118 -16.45 -8.42 -1.65
CA THR A 118 -17.80 -7.88 -1.77
C THR A 118 -18.82 -8.98 -1.50
N GLU A 119 -20.11 -8.72 -1.69
CA GLU A 119 -21.18 -9.72 -1.53
C GLU A 119 -21.01 -10.89 -2.50
N SER A 120 -20.66 -10.59 -3.74
CA SER A 120 -20.63 -11.56 -4.86
C SER A 120 -19.22 -11.92 -5.35
N GLY A 121 -18.19 -11.30 -4.81
CA GLY A 121 -16.81 -11.53 -5.29
C GLY A 121 -15.79 -10.64 -4.63
N THR A 122 -14.98 -9.98 -5.43
CA THR A 122 -13.99 -9.00 -4.95
C THR A 122 -13.93 -7.81 -5.91
N ARG A 123 -13.35 -6.71 -5.43
CA ARG A 123 -12.91 -5.56 -6.23
C ARG A 123 -11.46 -5.26 -5.98
N PHE A 124 -10.84 -4.63 -6.95
CA PHE A 124 -9.51 -4.04 -6.82
C PHE A 124 -9.58 -2.53 -6.63
N LEU A 125 -8.71 -2.02 -5.77
CA LEU A 125 -8.32 -0.62 -5.76
C LEU A 125 -6.88 -0.55 -6.28
N MET A 126 -6.70 -0.05 -7.49
CA MET A 126 -5.42 0.07 -8.16
C MET A 126 -4.84 1.46 -7.92
N LEU A 127 -3.76 1.55 -7.16
CA LEU A 127 -3.02 2.79 -6.95
C LEU A 127 -1.93 2.92 -8.01
N THR A 128 -1.89 4.08 -8.65
CA THR A 128 -0.87 4.40 -9.63
C THR A 128 -0.59 5.90 -9.66
N ASN A 129 0.65 6.25 -10.00
CA ASN A 129 1.05 7.63 -10.13
C ASN A 129 0.28 8.32 -11.27
N ARG A 130 -0.32 9.50 -11.00
CA ARG A 130 -1.08 10.27 -11.98
C ARG A 130 -0.30 10.59 -13.28
N GLN A 131 1.01 10.70 -13.18
CA GLN A 131 1.88 11.02 -14.34
C GLN A 131 2.23 9.79 -15.18
N ARG A 132 1.74 8.61 -14.84
CA ARG A 132 1.86 7.43 -15.70
C ARG A 132 0.87 7.52 -16.85
N ASP A 133 1.29 7.08 -18.00
CA ASP A 133 0.47 7.13 -19.22
C ASP A 133 -0.13 5.75 -19.51
N TYR A 134 -1.46 5.70 -19.46
CA TYR A 134 -2.24 4.50 -19.76
C TYR A 134 -3.24 4.78 -20.87
N ASN A 135 -3.14 4.07 -21.96
CA ASN A 135 -4.10 4.15 -23.07
C ASN A 135 -5.50 3.62 -22.69
N LYS A 136 -5.56 2.71 -21.71
CA LYS A 136 -6.80 2.12 -21.22
C LYS A 136 -6.63 1.66 -19.77
N ILE A 137 -7.61 1.95 -18.93
CA ILE A 137 -7.69 1.53 -17.53
C ILE A 137 -9.09 0.98 -17.26
N GLY A 138 -9.17 -0.14 -16.56
CA GLY A 138 -10.43 -0.71 -16.10
C GLY A 138 -10.56 -2.22 -16.25
N SER A 139 -11.77 -2.78 -16.15
CA SER A 139 -13.10 -2.13 -16.12
C SER A 139 -13.33 -1.37 -14.80
N ILE A 140 -13.71 -0.09 -14.92
CA ILE A 140 -13.96 0.76 -13.75
C ILE A 140 -15.29 0.33 -13.10
N ALA A 141 -15.29 0.25 -11.77
CA ALA A 141 -16.42 -0.14 -10.94
C ALA A 141 -16.85 1.00 -9.98
N PRO A 142 -18.05 0.92 -9.40
CA PRO A 142 -18.45 1.82 -8.33
C PRO A 142 -17.58 1.67 -7.07
N THR A 143 -17.38 2.78 -6.34
CA THR A 143 -16.66 2.76 -5.06
C THR A 143 -17.55 2.29 -3.92
N ARG A 144 -16.94 2.07 -2.76
CA ARG A 144 -17.55 1.76 -1.46
C ARG A 144 -16.95 2.64 -0.36
N ASN A 145 -17.72 2.98 0.67
CA ASN A 145 -17.26 3.85 1.76
C ASN A 145 -15.98 3.35 2.44
N TYR A 146 -15.87 2.06 2.72
CA TYR A 146 -14.68 1.49 3.37
C TYR A 146 -13.43 1.53 2.48
N ILE A 147 -13.58 1.70 1.16
CA ILE A 147 -12.45 1.87 0.23
C ILE A 147 -11.80 3.25 0.43
N SER A 148 -12.59 4.28 0.77
CA SER A 148 -12.06 5.63 0.96
C SER A 148 -11.06 5.74 2.10
N ASN A 149 -11.27 4.97 3.18
CA ASN A 149 -10.33 4.94 4.30
C ASN A 149 -8.91 4.56 3.84
N LEU A 150 -8.80 3.57 2.95
CA LEU A 150 -7.51 3.10 2.46
C LEU A 150 -6.91 4.02 1.40
N ALA A 151 -7.73 4.65 0.56
CA ALA A 151 -7.22 5.65 -0.38
C ALA A 151 -6.57 6.83 0.36
N ARG A 152 -7.16 7.28 1.48
CA ARG A 152 -6.60 8.35 2.32
C ARG A 152 -5.24 8.00 2.92
N VAL A 153 -5.05 6.75 3.36
CA VAL A 153 -3.76 6.26 3.90
C VAL A 153 -2.60 6.55 2.94
N PHE A 154 -2.87 6.46 1.64
CA PHE A 154 -1.86 6.67 0.60
C PHE A 154 -1.97 8.03 -0.10
N GLY A 155 -2.78 8.96 0.42
CA GLY A 155 -3.00 10.27 -0.19
C GLY A 155 -3.52 10.20 -1.62
N ALA A 156 -4.30 9.16 -1.94
CA ALA A 156 -4.75 8.90 -3.30
C ALA A 156 -6.14 9.49 -3.58
N ARG A 157 -6.35 9.92 -4.83
CA ARG A 157 -7.67 10.27 -5.36
C ARG A 157 -8.35 9.03 -5.90
N ILE A 158 -9.55 8.74 -5.41
CA ILE A 158 -10.37 7.64 -5.92
C ILE A 158 -10.95 8.02 -7.28
N VAL A 159 -10.82 7.11 -8.24
CA VAL A 159 -11.47 7.21 -9.55
C VAL A 159 -12.46 6.05 -9.67
N SER A 160 -13.75 6.35 -9.74
CA SER A 160 -14.82 5.35 -9.73
C SER A 160 -15.95 5.70 -10.68
N LEU A 161 -16.79 4.71 -10.96
CA LEU A 161 -18.02 4.87 -11.73
C LEU A 161 -19.21 4.98 -10.76
N GLY A 162 -19.29 6.10 -10.05
CA GLY A 162 -20.26 6.29 -8.98
C GLY A 162 -19.90 5.53 -7.70
N SER A 163 -20.91 5.41 -6.84
CA SER A 163 -20.86 4.62 -5.61
C SER A 163 -22.10 3.71 -5.57
N ASP A 164 -21.94 2.49 -5.10
CA ASP A 164 -23.07 1.58 -4.83
C ASP A 164 -23.41 1.47 -3.33
N ASP A 165 -22.90 2.41 -2.52
CA ASP A 165 -23.27 2.51 -1.13
C ASP A 165 -24.69 3.06 -0.95
N ALA A 166 -25.60 2.21 -0.50
CA ALA A 166 -26.85 2.64 0.11
C ALA A 166 -26.68 2.96 1.61
N ILE A 167 -25.48 2.81 2.16
CA ILE A 167 -25.20 2.83 3.58
C ILE A 167 -24.16 3.89 3.90
N LEU A 168 -24.53 4.78 4.82
CA LEU A 168 -23.56 5.59 5.54
C LEU A 168 -23.00 4.74 6.70
N TYR A 169 -21.84 4.18 6.49
CA TYR A 169 -21.12 3.46 7.51
C TYR A 169 -20.01 4.37 8.10
N ASP A 170 -19.49 4.02 9.29
CA ASP A 170 -18.38 4.73 9.97
C ASP A 170 -17.09 4.68 9.12
N SER A 171 -17.09 5.46 8.08
CA SER A 171 -15.97 5.65 7.17
C SER A 171 -15.60 7.13 7.11
N LEU A 172 -14.37 7.40 6.71
CA LEU A 172 -13.98 8.76 6.37
C LEU A 172 -14.81 9.23 5.16
N ASP A 173 -15.27 10.47 5.18
CA ASP A 173 -16.00 11.05 4.05
C ASP A 173 -15.13 11.01 2.80
N SER A 174 -15.67 10.45 1.72
CA SER A 174 -14.95 10.28 0.46
C SER A 174 -15.25 11.37 -0.56
N SER A 175 -16.17 12.30 -0.26
CA SER A 175 -16.63 13.30 -1.23
C SER A 175 -15.52 14.23 -1.73
N ASP A 176 -14.55 14.52 -0.86
CA ASP A 176 -13.42 15.39 -1.16
C ASP A 176 -12.25 14.68 -1.88
N ILE A 177 -12.22 13.35 -1.89
CA ILE A 177 -11.16 12.56 -2.53
C ILE A 177 -11.63 11.72 -3.72
N THR A 178 -12.92 11.77 -4.07
CA THR A 178 -13.48 10.94 -5.14
C THR A 178 -13.70 11.74 -6.42
N ILE A 179 -13.14 11.23 -7.52
CA ILE A 179 -13.45 11.63 -8.89
C ILE A 179 -14.51 10.66 -9.41
N ASP A 180 -15.76 11.08 -9.38
CA ASP A 180 -16.86 10.30 -9.94
C ASP A 180 -16.96 10.53 -11.44
N LEU A 181 -16.65 9.51 -12.23
CA LEU A 181 -16.68 9.58 -13.69
C LEU A 181 -18.11 9.76 -14.23
N LEU A 182 -19.15 9.35 -13.50
CA LEU A 182 -20.54 9.61 -13.90
C LEU A 182 -20.90 11.09 -13.87
N GLN A 183 -20.24 11.87 -12.99
CA GLN A 183 -20.42 13.31 -12.90
C GLN A 183 -19.53 14.09 -13.89
N ASN A 184 -18.54 13.42 -14.49
CA ASN A 184 -17.57 14.00 -15.41
C ASN A 184 -17.78 13.44 -16.82
N GLN A 185 -18.73 14.00 -17.56
CA GLN A 185 -19.09 13.54 -18.91
C GLN A 185 -17.87 13.54 -19.84
N GLY A 186 -17.69 12.43 -20.58
CA GLY A 186 -16.58 12.23 -21.50
C GLY A 186 -15.30 11.74 -20.84
N SER A 187 -15.26 11.57 -19.52
CA SER A 187 -14.07 11.05 -18.82
C SER A 187 -13.98 9.51 -18.82
N TYR A 188 -14.98 8.84 -19.34
CA TYR A 188 -14.99 7.39 -19.53
C TYR A 188 -15.76 7.01 -20.80
N TYR A 189 -15.60 5.75 -21.22
CA TYR A 189 -16.33 5.16 -22.34
C TYR A 189 -16.69 3.70 -22.02
N SER A 190 -17.76 3.20 -22.63
CA SER A 190 -18.21 1.83 -22.43
C SER A 190 -17.91 0.99 -23.66
N GLU A 191 -17.38 -0.19 -23.42
CA GLU A 191 -17.25 -1.25 -24.44
C GLU A 191 -18.13 -2.42 -24.02
N TYR A 192 -18.94 -2.90 -24.94
CA TYR A 192 -20.00 -3.83 -24.61
C TYR A 192 -20.97 -3.26 -23.55
N THR A 193 -21.99 -3.95 -23.18
CA THR A 193 -23.04 -3.41 -22.30
C THR A 193 -22.61 -3.26 -20.83
N TYR A 194 -21.43 -3.83 -20.43
CA TYR A 194 -21.10 -4.04 -19.02
C TYR A 194 -19.73 -3.53 -18.59
N PHE A 195 -18.88 -3.07 -19.49
CA PHE A 195 -17.52 -2.67 -19.15
C PHE A 195 -17.29 -1.19 -19.42
N SER A 196 -16.89 -0.45 -18.40
CA SER A 196 -16.54 0.96 -18.49
C SER A 196 -15.05 1.15 -18.31
N TYR A 197 -14.45 1.95 -19.18
CA TYR A 197 -13.02 2.18 -19.22
C TYR A 197 -12.73 3.68 -19.24
N THR A 198 -11.53 4.02 -18.79
CA THR A 198 -10.96 5.36 -18.92
C THR A 198 -9.51 5.26 -19.40
N ASN A 199 -8.81 6.39 -19.42
CA ASN A 199 -7.37 6.46 -19.70
C ASN A 199 -6.76 7.71 -19.03
N SER A 200 -5.43 7.82 -19.07
CA SER A 200 -4.73 8.92 -18.43
C SER A 200 -5.11 10.29 -19.02
N THR A 201 -5.31 10.39 -20.32
CA THR A 201 -5.70 11.65 -21.00
C THR A 201 -7.04 12.16 -20.50
N LEU A 202 -7.98 11.27 -20.18
CA LEU A 202 -9.32 11.65 -19.74
C LEU A 202 -9.37 12.00 -18.24
N VAL A 203 -8.56 11.34 -17.41
CA VAL A 203 -8.67 11.47 -15.95
C VAL A 203 -7.65 12.46 -15.38
N SER A 204 -6.41 12.50 -15.87
CA SER A 204 -5.37 13.38 -15.32
C SER A 204 -5.75 14.86 -15.24
N PRO A 205 -6.52 15.43 -16.18
CA PRO A 205 -6.96 16.82 -16.08
C PRO A 205 -7.98 17.11 -14.99
N LEU A 206 -8.63 16.07 -14.42
CA LEU A 206 -9.68 16.23 -13.42
C LEU A 206 -9.13 16.58 -12.02
N ASP A 207 -7.85 16.30 -11.79
CA ASP A 207 -7.16 16.74 -10.58
C ASP A 207 -5.70 17.02 -10.87
N ASN A 208 -5.28 18.26 -10.70
CA ASN A 208 -3.92 18.74 -10.91
C ASN A 208 -3.17 18.95 -9.58
N SER A 209 -3.71 18.54 -8.46
CA SER A 209 -3.04 18.70 -7.17
C SER A 209 -1.76 17.86 -7.09
N GLU A 210 -0.78 18.36 -6.35
CA GLU A 210 0.39 17.61 -5.95
C GLU A 210 0.03 16.59 -4.87
N LYS A 211 0.98 15.67 -4.58
CA LYS A 211 0.81 14.69 -3.52
C LYS A 211 0.60 15.39 -2.18
N ASP A 212 -0.21 14.79 -1.34
CA ASP A 212 -0.33 15.19 0.05
C ASP A 212 0.91 14.77 0.84
N ASP A 213 1.15 15.43 1.97
CA ASP A 213 2.14 14.96 2.94
C ASP A 213 1.54 13.80 3.73
N VAL A 214 1.86 12.59 3.29
CA VAL A 214 1.34 11.35 3.88
C VAL A 214 2.44 10.55 4.56
N THR A 215 2.12 9.98 5.70
CA THR A 215 2.97 9.00 6.38
C THR A 215 2.55 7.60 5.96
N LEU A 216 3.43 6.87 5.27
CA LEU A 216 3.17 5.49 4.90
C LEU A 216 3.00 4.59 6.12
N PRO A 217 2.18 3.52 6.02
CA PRO A 217 1.97 2.57 7.12
C PRO A 217 3.22 1.75 7.47
N TYR A 218 4.24 1.81 6.66
CA TYR A 218 5.50 1.08 6.79
C TYR A 218 6.69 1.99 6.43
N ASP A 219 7.89 1.56 6.79
CA ASP A 219 9.12 2.18 6.34
C ASP A 219 9.69 1.40 5.15
N LEU A 220 10.21 2.11 4.14
CA LEU A 220 10.89 1.47 3.02
C LEU A 220 12.35 1.21 3.40
N VAL A 221 12.88 0.04 3.04
CA VAL A 221 14.31 -0.25 3.21
C VAL A 221 15.18 0.78 2.49
N ASP A 222 16.40 0.96 2.96
CA ASP A 222 17.39 1.80 2.29
C ASP A 222 17.66 1.31 0.86
N ILE A 223 18.07 2.25 0.01
CA ILE A 223 18.38 1.95 -1.40
C ILE A 223 19.52 0.92 -1.46
N GLY A 224 19.30 -0.11 -2.26
CA GLY A 224 20.26 -1.21 -2.45
C GLY A 224 20.18 -2.31 -1.37
N ASN A 225 19.42 -2.10 -0.30
CA ASN A 225 19.16 -3.12 0.71
C ASN A 225 17.89 -3.91 0.39
N LYS A 226 17.78 -5.09 1.01
CA LYS A 226 16.57 -5.92 0.96
C LYS A 226 16.40 -6.59 2.31
N VAL A 227 15.17 -6.58 2.84
CA VAL A 227 14.84 -7.41 4.00
C VAL A 227 14.35 -8.76 3.53
N SER A 228 14.67 -9.79 4.28
CA SER A 228 14.14 -11.12 4.14
C SER A 228 13.81 -11.59 5.54
N SER A 229 12.60 -11.28 5.99
CA SER A 229 12.06 -11.73 7.26
C SER A 229 10.92 -12.71 6.99
N GLY A 230 10.66 -13.54 7.97
CA GLY A 230 9.58 -14.51 7.89
C GLY A 230 10.04 -15.92 8.23
N THR A 231 9.14 -16.64 8.87
CA THR A 231 9.38 -18.02 9.34
C THR A 231 8.47 -19.04 8.66
N VAL A 232 7.49 -18.56 7.90
CA VAL A 232 6.52 -19.40 7.20
C VAL A 232 6.84 -19.43 5.72
N TYR A 233 7.02 -20.62 5.16
CA TYR A 233 7.22 -20.78 3.72
C TYR A 233 5.94 -20.37 2.97
N ALA A 234 6.06 -19.54 1.94
CA ALA A 234 4.95 -18.92 1.25
C ALA A 234 5.23 -18.71 -0.25
N HIS A 235 5.61 -19.78 -0.97
CA HIS A 235 5.75 -19.72 -2.43
C HIS A 235 4.39 -19.70 -3.13
N ASN A 236 3.37 -20.30 -2.52
CA ASN A 236 1.99 -20.15 -2.99
C ASN A 236 1.14 -19.64 -1.82
N ILE A 237 0.34 -18.63 -2.10
CA ILE A 237 -0.60 -18.03 -1.17
C ILE A 237 -1.99 -18.23 -1.75
N SER A 238 -2.92 -18.83 -0.99
CA SER A 238 -4.31 -18.99 -1.42
C SER A 238 -5.22 -18.17 -0.51
N LEU A 239 -6.00 -17.27 -1.10
CA LEU A 239 -6.94 -16.40 -0.40
C LEU A 239 -8.37 -16.90 -0.60
N PRO A 240 -9.16 -17.03 0.48
CA PRO A 240 -10.46 -17.70 0.48
C PRO A 240 -11.60 -16.76 0.04
N TYR A 241 -11.47 -16.10 -1.10
CA TYR A 241 -12.55 -15.31 -1.68
C TYR A 241 -13.58 -16.21 -2.40
N ALA A 242 -14.76 -15.68 -2.69
CA ALA A 242 -15.79 -16.39 -3.47
C ALA A 242 -15.28 -16.73 -4.88
N SER A 243 -14.53 -15.81 -5.49
CA SER A 243 -13.71 -16.05 -6.68
C SER A 243 -12.26 -16.18 -6.20
N PRO A 244 -11.71 -17.40 -6.05
CA PRO A 244 -10.43 -17.61 -5.39
C PRO A 244 -9.29 -16.82 -6.04
N THR A 245 -8.51 -16.17 -5.19
CA THR A 245 -7.27 -15.50 -5.57
C THR A 245 -6.09 -16.25 -4.99
N SER A 246 -5.04 -16.42 -5.77
CA SER A 246 -3.76 -16.96 -5.31
C SER A 246 -2.62 -16.10 -5.83
N LEU A 247 -1.49 -16.19 -5.13
CA LEU A 247 -0.25 -15.55 -5.55
C LEU A 247 0.84 -16.60 -5.56
N ARG A 248 1.61 -16.67 -6.65
CA ARG A 248 2.68 -17.64 -6.84
C ARG A 248 4.03 -16.93 -6.97
N TYR A 249 4.96 -17.26 -6.09
CA TYR A 249 6.31 -16.72 -6.09
C TYR A 249 7.15 -17.34 -7.20
N SER A 250 7.87 -16.50 -7.92
CA SER A 250 8.89 -16.89 -8.89
C SER A 250 10.28 -16.54 -8.35
N MET A 251 11.11 -17.54 -8.10
CA MET A 251 12.51 -17.33 -7.72
C MET A 251 13.32 -16.62 -8.81
N GLN A 252 12.90 -16.74 -10.07
CA GLN A 252 13.59 -16.11 -11.20
C GLN A 252 13.39 -14.59 -11.22
N THR A 253 12.17 -14.13 -10.96
CA THR A 253 11.82 -12.70 -10.97
C THR A 253 11.85 -12.06 -9.59
N GLY A 254 11.76 -12.87 -8.52
CA GLY A 254 11.61 -12.41 -7.14
C GLY A 254 10.22 -11.84 -6.85
N LYS A 255 9.23 -12.09 -7.71
CA LYS A 255 7.87 -11.52 -7.63
C LYS A 255 6.81 -12.59 -7.45
N TYR A 256 5.64 -12.15 -6.98
CA TYR A 256 4.42 -12.95 -6.84
C TYR A 256 3.46 -12.66 -7.99
N THR A 257 3.19 -13.64 -8.85
CA THR A 257 2.20 -13.53 -9.95
C THR A 257 0.80 -13.70 -9.39
N LEU A 258 -0.11 -12.81 -9.77
CA LEU A 258 -1.53 -12.85 -9.41
C LEU A 258 -2.27 -13.91 -10.22
N ILE A 259 -2.98 -14.78 -9.53
CA ILE A 259 -3.81 -15.85 -10.11
C ILE A 259 -5.24 -15.66 -9.63
N LYS A 260 -6.21 -15.66 -10.51
CA LYS A 260 -7.62 -15.58 -10.15
C LYS A 260 -8.41 -16.68 -10.82
N SER A 261 -9.20 -17.40 -10.01
CA SER A 261 -9.97 -18.56 -10.45
C SER A 261 -9.12 -19.58 -11.23
N GLY A 262 -7.87 -19.79 -10.80
CA GLY A 262 -6.95 -20.77 -11.36
C GLY A 262 -6.19 -20.34 -12.62
N SER A 263 -6.33 -19.08 -13.06
CA SER A 263 -5.62 -18.55 -14.23
C SER A 263 -4.75 -17.37 -13.86
N ASP A 264 -3.54 -17.31 -14.39
CA ASP A 264 -2.64 -16.17 -14.26
C ASP A 264 -3.32 -14.92 -14.81
N ARG A 265 -3.25 -13.81 -14.05
CA ARG A 265 -3.80 -12.54 -14.48
C ARG A 265 -2.79 -11.81 -15.34
N VAL A 266 -3.24 -11.42 -16.50
CA VAL A 266 -2.45 -10.69 -17.48
C VAL A 266 -3.12 -9.33 -17.72
N ASP A 267 -2.33 -8.29 -17.76
CA ASP A 267 -2.77 -6.99 -18.25
C ASP A 267 -2.88 -7.06 -19.78
N VAL A 268 -4.10 -6.81 -20.28
CA VAL A 268 -4.39 -6.99 -21.71
C VAL A 268 -3.64 -5.97 -22.58
N SER A 269 -3.38 -4.77 -22.05
CA SER A 269 -2.69 -3.70 -22.80
C SER A 269 -1.22 -4.02 -23.04
N SER A 270 -0.55 -4.57 -22.04
CA SER A 270 0.89 -4.86 -22.07
C SER A 270 1.22 -6.30 -22.41
N ALA A 271 0.21 -7.20 -22.35
CA ALA A 271 0.38 -8.66 -22.39
C ALA A 271 1.34 -9.19 -21.29
N SER A 272 1.50 -8.45 -20.20
CA SER A 272 2.38 -8.79 -19.08
C SER A 272 1.62 -9.40 -17.93
N GLU A 273 2.23 -10.36 -17.23
CA GLU A 273 1.69 -10.90 -15.99
C GLU A 273 1.61 -9.82 -14.92
N VAL A 274 0.49 -9.78 -14.19
CA VAL A 274 0.33 -8.90 -13.03
C VAL A 274 1.08 -9.52 -11.86
N SER A 275 2.13 -8.86 -11.40
CA SER A 275 3.03 -9.39 -10.36
C SER A 275 3.53 -8.31 -9.40
N PHE A 276 3.91 -8.73 -8.18
CA PHE A 276 4.23 -7.85 -7.06
C PHE A 276 5.51 -8.29 -6.35
N ASP A 277 6.27 -7.30 -5.89
CA ASP A 277 7.45 -7.51 -5.04
C ASP A 277 7.06 -7.87 -3.60
N ASN A 278 5.98 -7.24 -3.11
CA ASN A 278 5.49 -7.37 -1.75
C ASN A 278 4.03 -7.83 -1.74
N VAL A 279 3.67 -8.68 -0.79
CA VAL A 279 2.29 -9.14 -0.58
C VAL A 279 1.92 -8.94 0.88
N PHE A 280 0.73 -8.37 1.11
CA PHE A 280 0.11 -8.29 2.43
C PHE A 280 -1.21 -9.06 2.41
N VAL A 281 -1.47 -9.80 3.46
CA VAL A 281 -2.77 -10.42 3.72
C VAL A 281 -3.26 -9.87 5.05
N LEU A 282 -4.30 -9.05 5.02
CA LEU A 282 -4.83 -8.36 6.19
C LEU A 282 -6.20 -8.93 6.56
N PHE A 283 -6.42 -9.19 7.84
CA PHE A 283 -7.69 -9.69 8.35
C PHE A 283 -8.52 -8.53 8.89
N ALA A 284 -9.75 -8.41 8.41
CA ALA A 284 -10.69 -7.40 8.85
C ALA A 284 -12.07 -8.01 9.10
N ASP A 285 -12.75 -7.49 10.12
CA ASP A 285 -14.12 -7.92 10.41
C ASP A 285 -15.07 -7.38 9.34
N THR A 286 -16.09 -8.16 9.06
CA THR A 286 -17.17 -7.77 8.15
C THR A 286 -18.50 -7.92 8.84
N MET A 287 -19.42 -7.03 8.50
CA MET A 287 -20.82 -7.11 8.89
C MET A 287 -21.72 -7.04 7.67
N THR A 288 -22.90 -7.57 7.80
CA THR A 288 -23.96 -7.42 6.79
C THR A 288 -24.91 -6.34 7.28
N TYR A 289 -25.20 -5.42 6.42
CA TYR A 289 -26.23 -4.42 6.63
C TYR A 289 -27.40 -4.75 5.74
N GLU A 290 -28.59 -4.78 6.33
CA GLU A 290 -29.84 -5.04 5.64
C GLU A 290 -30.78 -3.86 5.86
N ASN A 291 -31.32 -3.33 4.78
CA ASN A 291 -32.46 -2.42 4.81
C ASN A 291 -33.60 -2.99 3.94
N ALA A 292 -34.67 -2.25 3.78
CA ALA A 292 -35.86 -2.71 3.04
C ALA A 292 -35.58 -3.05 1.55
N THR A 293 -34.45 -2.61 1.00
CA THR A 293 -34.16 -2.71 -0.44
C THR A 293 -32.83 -3.35 -0.76
N THR A 294 -31.86 -3.38 0.18
CA THR A 294 -30.50 -3.83 -0.08
C THR A 294 -29.94 -4.67 1.09
N THR A 295 -29.11 -5.62 0.73
CA THR A 295 -28.24 -6.36 1.66
C THR A 295 -26.81 -6.13 1.21
N GLU A 296 -26.03 -5.45 2.03
CA GLU A 296 -24.67 -5.07 1.69
C GLU A 296 -23.68 -5.57 2.75
N MET A 297 -22.52 -6.00 2.28
CA MET A 297 -21.41 -6.31 3.14
C MET A 297 -20.58 -5.04 3.38
N VAL A 298 -20.32 -4.76 4.64
CA VAL A 298 -19.43 -3.68 5.06
C VAL A 298 -18.20 -4.30 5.71
N MET A 299 -17.01 -3.81 5.33
CA MET A 299 -15.76 -4.20 5.94
C MET A 299 -15.31 -3.12 6.92
N ASN A 300 -14.98 -3.54 8.13
CA ASN A 300 -14.38 -2.64 9.11
C ASN A 300 -12.90 -2.44 8.77
N THR A 301 -12.61 -1.36 8.05
CA THR A 301 -11.25 -0.92 7.74
C THR A 301 -10.72 0.10 8.76
N LEU A 302 -11.55 0.57 9.70
CA LEU A 302 -11.13 1.36 10.85
C LEU A 302 -10.85 0.45 12.06
N GLY A 303 -9.86 0.79 12.86
CA GLY A 303 -9.47 -0.01 14.03
C GLY A 303 -8.18 -0.78 13.81
N SER A 304 -8.13 -2.04 14.20
CA SER A 304 -6.91 -2.85 14.14
C SER A 304 -7.21 -4.31 13.79
N GLY A 305 -6.19 -5.00 13.32
CA GLY A 305 -6.27 -6.43 13.01
C GLY A 305 -4.89 -7.07 12.89
N GLU A 306 -4.90 -8.36 12.63
CA GLU A 306 -3.72 -9.15 12.32
C GLU A 306 -3.55 -9.31 10.80
N GLY A 307 -2.39 -9.80 10.39
CA GLY A 307 -2.11 -10.09 8.99
C GLY A 307 -0.78 -10.80 8.79
N TYR A 308 -0.39 -10.84 7.54
CA TYR A 308 0.92 -11.31 7.12
C TYR A 308 1.54 -10.33 6.14
N TYR A 309 2.84 -10.11 6.28
CA TYR A 309 3.69 -9.53 5.26
C TYR A 309 4.49 -10.66 4.61
N ILE A 310 4.48 -10.71 3.28
CA ILE A 310 5.07 -11.81 2.53
C ILE A 310 5.98 -11.23 1.44
N GLN A 311 7.21 -11.71 1.41
CA GLN A 311 8.22 -11.29 0.45
C GLN A 311 9.27 -12.41 0.29
N CYS A 312 9.96 -12.46 -0.85
CA CYS A 312 11.03 -13.43 -1.11
C CYS A 312 10.67 -14.90 -0.80
N GLY A 313 9.40 -15.30 -0.98
CA GLY A 313 8.94 -16.66 -0.71
C GLY A 313 8.65 -16.98 0.76
N MET A 314 8.70 -15.99 1.67
CA MET A 314 8.52 -16.16 3.10
C MET A 314 7.48 -15.20 3.66
N ALA A 315 6.72 -15.63 4.67
CA ALA A 315 5.72 -14.83 5.37
C ALA A 315 6.08 -14.62 6.84
N GLU A 316 5.82 -13.43 7.33
CA GLU A 316 5.87 -13.07 8.75
C GLU A 316 4.51 -12.54 9.23
N ARG A 317 4.19 -12.77 10.50
CA ARG A 317 3.00 -12.18 11.10
C ARG A 317 3.20 -10.70 11.36
N ILE A 318 2.16 -9.94 11.08
CA ILE A 318 2.11 -8.51 11.35
C ILE A 318 0.79 -8.18 12.05
N SER A 319 0.74 -7.01 12.66
CA SER A 319 -0.51 -6.36 13.05
C SER A 319 -0.66 -5.03 12.32
N TRP A 320 -1.88 -4.58 12.17
CA TRP A 320 -2.18 -3.30 11.55
C TRP A 320 -3.19 -2.51 12.39
N ALA A 321 -3.12 -1.20 12.31
CA ALA A 321 -4.11 -0.30 12.89
C ALA A 321 -4.38 0.86 11.94
N LEU A 322 -5.64 1.23 11.77
CA LEU A 322 -6.09 2.41 11.04
C LEU A 322 -7.00 3.22 11.93
N THR A 323 -6.59 4.46 12.19
CA THR A 323 -7.31 5.39 13.04
C THR A 323 -8.35 6.20 12.25
N PRO A 324 -9.37 6.78 12.89
CA PRO A 324 -10.39 7.58 12.22
C PRO A 324 -9.86 8.81 11.48
N ASP A 325 -8.69 9.32 11.85
CA ASP A 325 -8.00 10.43 11.18
C ASP A 325 -7.16 9.99 9.97
N GLY A 326 -7.25 8.70 9.60
CA GLY A 326 -6.63 8.17 8.38
C GLY A 326 -5.18 7.74 8.52
N GLN A 327 -4.67 7.65 9.75
CA GLN A 327 -3.32 7.15 10.00
C GLN A 327 -3.33 5.62 10.07
N MET A 328 -2.55 4.97 9.22
CA MET A 328 -2.36 3.52 9.26
C MET A 328 -0.92 3.17 9.60
N VAL A 329 -0.74 2.13 10.41
CA VAL A 329 0.59 1.62 10.76
C VAL A 329 0.58 0.11 10.73
N PHE A 330 1.63 -0.49 10.16
CA PHE A 330 1.91 -1.91 10.23
C PHE A 330 3.04 -2.14 11.22
N TYR A 331 2.88 -3.16 12.05
CA TYR A 331 3.87 -3.57 13.05
C TYR A 331 4.27 -5.03 12.83
N ASN A 332 5.55 -5.32 12.98
CA ASN A 332 6.05 -6.69 13.04
C ASN A 332 5.67 -7.37 14.39
N ALA A 333 6.07 -8.63 14.57
CA ALA A 333 5.78 -9.40 15.78
C ALA A 333 6.38 -8.78 17.06
N ASP A 334 7.41 -7.96 16.95
CA ASP A 334 8.08 -7.26 18.07
C ASP A 334 7.42 -5.91 18.39
N GLY A 335 6.36 -5.53 17.68
CA GLY A 335 5.68 -4.25 17.85
C GLY A 335 6.45 -3.05 17.28
N VAL A 336 7.44 -3.29 16.41
CA VAL A 336 8.17 -2.25 15.69
C VAL A 336 7.50 -1.99 14.35
N LYS A 337 7.50 -0.73 13.90
CA LYS A 337 6.96 -0.37 12.58
C LYS A 337 7.62 -1.21 11.50
N LEU A 338 6.81 -1.80 10.63
CA LEU A 338 7.27 -2.74 9.62
C LEU A 338 8.18 -2.06 8.59
N THR A 339 9.27 -2.73 8.25
CA THR A 339 10.14 -2.33 7.14
C THR A 339 9.83 -3.17 5.90
N VAL A 340 9.57 -2.53 4.76
CA VAL A 340 9.08 -3.14 3.53
C VAL A 340 10.08 -2.95 2.40
N ASN A 341 10.27 -3.97 1.57
CA ASN A 341 11.13 -3.89 0.39
C ASN A 341 10.58 -2.87 -0.62
N ARG A 342 11.48 -2.18 -1.32
CA ARG A 342 11.09 -1.32 -2.45
C ARG A 342 10.49 -2.16 -3.57
N GLY A 343 9.45 -1.63 -4.19
CA GLY A 343 8.73 -2.31 -5.26
C GLY A 343 7.22 -2.15 -5.12
N ASN A 344 6.49 -2.69 -6.08
CA ASN A 344 5.04 -2.67 -6.05
C ASN A 344 4.48 -3.70 -5.07
N SER A 345 3.27 -3.43 -4.56
CA SER A 345 2.67 -4.23 -3.51
C SER A 345 1.26 -4.71 -3.86
N TYR A 346 0.92 -5.92 -3.40
CA TYR A 346 -0.45 -6.40 -3.35
C TYR A 346 -0.91 -6.44 -1.89
N ILE A 347 -2.14 -5.99 -1.62
CA ILE A 347 -2.79 -6.11 -0.31
C ILE A 347 -4.11 -6.86 -0.51
N GLY A 348 -4.27 -8.02 0.11
CA GLY A 348 -5.52 -8.78 0.13
C GLY A 348 -6.21 -8.64 1.48
N PHE A 349 -7.39 -8.00 1.51
CA PHE A 349 -8.24 -8.00 2.71
C PHE A 349 -9.09 -9.25 2.76
N VAL A 350 -8.92 -10.05 3.79
CA VAL A 350 -9.66 -11.28 4.04
C VAL A 350 -10.55 -11.10 5.27
N LYS A 351 -11.79 -11.62 5.21
CA LYS A 351 -12.69 -11.62 6.36
C LYS A 351 -12.03 -12.34 7.54
N SER A 352 -12.03 -11.76 8.74
CA SER A 352 -11.44 -12.38 9.93
C SER A 352 -12.02 -13.79 10.20
N SER A 353 -13.29 -14.01 9.88
CA SER A 353 -13.94 -15.32 9.97
C SER A 353 -13.36 -16.38 9.02
N ARG A 354 -12.58 -15.98 8.03
CA ARG A 354 -11.92 -16.85 7.04
C ARG A 354 -10.40 -16.91 7.20
N MET A 355 -9.85 -16.34 8.26
CA MET A 355 -8.40 -16.26 8.51
C MET A 355 -7.73 -17.65 8.40
N ASN A 356 -8.33 -18.67 9.03
CA ASN A 356 -7.80 -20.05 9.03
C ASN A 356 -7.91 -20.77 7.66
N ASN A 357 -8.54 -20.15 6.69
CA ASN A 357 -8.66 -20.67 5.32
C ASN A 357 -7.60 -20.07 4.36
N VAL A 358 -6.79 -19.12 4.83
CA VAL A 358 -5.60 -18.67 4.10
C VAL A 358 -4.55 -19.78 4.17
N LEU A 359 -4.05 -20.20 3.01
CA LEU A 359 -3.08 -21.27 2.93
C LEU A 359 -1.76 -20.77 2.35
N PHE A 360 -0.67 -21.21 2.95
CA PHE A 360 0.69 -21.03 2.47
C PHE A 360 1.32 -22.39 2.13
N SER A 361 2.03 -22.48 1.00
CA SER A 361 2.75 -23.69 0.58
C SER A 361 3.96 -23.37 -0.29
#